data_d8e19c68aa5992cf9fb9d8138d3c5030
#
_entry.id   d8e19c68aa5992cf9fb9d8138d3c5030
#
_cell.length_a   1.000
_cell.length_b   1.000
_cell.length_c   1.000
_cell.angle_alpha   90.00
_cell.angle_beta   90.00
_cell.angle_gamma   90.00
#
_symmetry.space_group_name_H-M   'P 1'
#
loop_
_entity.id
_entity.type
_entity.pdbx_description
1 polymer ?
#
loop_
_entity_poly.entity_id
_entity_poly.type
_entity_poly.pdbx_seq_one_letter_code
_entity_poly.pdbx_strand_id
1 'polypeptide(L)'
;MQQPKEYYQAQISRLTILLKKHRQRRNGITLTKVFLFLLAIYFIYTFANTGYTPYLIAFIAAIALFIITNIFETKLLKEIQFLHKLEECSRVELEYLAGNFKNLPTGEEYKDPSHPYAHDLDVFGEDSLFQSVNRTVTPHGREKLREWLLHPLKSGPPIIERQQAIEEFAREPEWCHVFRAKGNSQCITHMAMQQIEQWQREQVGLPRWTRPFLYILPVLTVSAWILYIASVLTLNIPLLLSCVSLFCSYLPAQKTLRTHMRLDEFTRSFSNLHELIGHFSTFTCSSAKLKTLRQQLFNETYNADEALRSLHKIQESFDQRSNAVVAMFMNGLFMRELHLIQRLVAWKRRYAAAIPTWVEI
;
A
#
# COMPACT_ATOMS: atom_id res chain seq x y z
N MET A 1 -35.86 -8.17 4.02
CA MET A 1 -34.40 -8.32 4.24
C MET A 1 -34.01 -9.73 3.81
N GLN A 2 -33.05 -9.89 2.91
CA GLN A 2 -32.48 -11.21 2.61
C GLN A 2 -31.88 -11.79 3.89
N GLN A 3 -32.04 -13.11 4.10
CA GLN A 3 -31.38 -13.75 5.23
C GLN A 3 -29.86 -13.62 5.10
N PRO A 4 -29.12 -13.31 6.16
CA PRO A 4 -27.66 -13.11 6.08
C PRO A 4 -26.92 -14.25 5.39
N LYS A 5 -27.37 -15.50 5.59
CA LYS A 5 -26.80 -16.69 4.97
C LYS A 5 -26.94 -16.65 3.44
N GLU A 6 -28.10 -16.29 2.92
CA GLU A 6 -28.36 -16.18 1.46
C GLU A 6 -27.50 -15.08 0.83
N TYR A 7 -27.35 -13.95 1.53
CA TYR A 7 -26.50 -12.84 1.09
C TYR A 7 -25.06 -13.30 0.89
N TYR A 8 -24.43 -13.95 1.88
CA TYR A 8 -23.04 -14.39 1.76
C TYR A 8 -22.85 -15.51 0.77
N GLN A 9 -23.81 -16.43 0.62
CA GLN A 9 -23.80 -17.48 -0.41
C GLN A 9 -23.85 -16.88 -1.83
N ALA A 10 -24.70 -15.91 -2.05
CA ALA A 10 -24.81 -15.19 -3.33
C ALA A 10 -23.53 -14.42 -3.63
N GLN A 11 -22.93 -13.75 -2.62
CA GLN A 11 -21.65 -13.05 -2.77
C GLN A 11 -20.51 -14.00 -3.18
N ILE A 12 -20.37 -15.14 -2.51
CA ILE A 12 -19.34 -16.14 -2.84
C ILE A 12 -19.52 -16.63 -4.27
N SER A 13 -20.75 -16.97 -4.66
CA SER A 13 -21.04 -17.44 -6.04
C SER A 13 -20.65 -16.40 -7.08
N ARG A 14 -21.02 -15.13 -6.86
CA ARG A 14 -20.64 -14.00 -7.73
C ARG A 14 -19.13 -13.82 -7.81
N LEU A 15 -18.43 -13.84 -6.66
CA LEU A 15 -16.99 -13.65 -6.58
C LEU A 15 -16.23 -14.81 -7.25
N THR A 16 -16.67 -16.04 -7.09
CA THR A 16 -16.08 -17.22 -7.75
C THR A 16 -16.14 -17.10 -9.28
N ILE A 17 -17.27 -16.64 -9.83
CA ILE A 17 -17.42 -16.40 -11.28
C ILE A 17 -16.46 -15.30 -11.74
N LEU A 18 -16.37 -14.18 -11.00
CA LEU A 18 -15.47 -13.08 -11.31
C LEU A 18 -14.00 -13.52 -11.26
N LEU A 19 -13.61 -14.24 -10.22
CA LEU A 19 -12.27 -14.79 -10.08
C LEU A 19 -11.88 -15.72 -11.24
N LYS A 20 -12.80 -16.59 -11.66
CA LYS A 20 -12.58 -17.46 -12.82
C LYS A 20 -12.33 -16.63 -14.10
N LYS A 21 -13.15 -15.59 -14.34
CA LYS A 21 -13.00 -14.69 -15.49
C LYS A 21 -11.66 -13.94 -15.45
N HIS A 22 -11.27 -13.39 -14.29
CA HIS A 22 -9.99 -12.67 -14.15
C HIS A 22 -8.78 -13.60 -14.30
N ARG A 23 -8.85 -14.83 -13.78
CA ARG A 23 -7.79 -15.85 -13.98
C ARG A 23 -7.63 -16.23 -15.46
N GLN A 24 -8.74 -16.41 -16.19
CA GLN A 24 -8.68 -16.67 -17.64
C GLN A 24 -8.02 -15.50 -18.38
N ARG A 25 -8.41 -14.26 -18.05
CA ARG A 25 -7.79 -13.06 -18.63
C ARG A 25 -6.29 -12.98 -18.34
N ARG A 26 -5.87 -13.29 -17.10
CA ARG A 26 -4.46 -13.35 -16.72
C ARG A 26 -3.69 -14.38 -17.58
N ASN A 27 -4.24 -15.57 -17.75
CA ASN A 27 -3.60 -16.61 -18.56
C ASN A 27 -3.40 -16.14 -20.02
N GLY A 28 -4.39 -15.43 -20.59
CA GLY A 28 -4.24 -14.80 -21.91
C GLY A 28 -3.12 -13.76 -21.95
N ILE A 29 -3.03 -12.89 -20.95
CA ILE A 29 -1.95 -11.88 -20.84
C ILE A 29 -0.59 -12.58 -20.73
N THR A 30 -0.47 -13.64 -19.93
CA THR A 30 0.78 -14.41 -19.78
C THR A 30 1.21 -15.03 -21.11
N LEU A 31 0.29 -15.63 -21.89
CA LEU A 31 0.58 -16.16 -23.23
C LEU A 31 1.04 -15.05 -24.18
N THR A 32 0.39 -13.90 -24.16
CA THR A 32 0.80 -12.72 -24.96
C THR A 32 2.21 -12.27 -24.60
N LYS A 33 2.57 -12.26 -23.31
CA LYS A 33 3.94 -11.92 -22.85
C LYS A 33 4.98 -12.89 -23.38
N VAL A 34 4.71 -14.19 -23.32
CA VAL A 34 5.62 -15.23 -23.87
C VAL A 34 5.81 -15.03 -25.37
N PHE A 35 4.72 -14.76 -26.10
CA PHE A 35 4.78 -14.49 -27.54
C PHE A 35 5.61 -13.24 -27.85
N LEU A 36 5.37 -12.12 -27.14
CA LEU A 36 6.14 -10.88 -27.34
C LEU A 36 7.62 -11.05 -27.02
N PHE A 37 7.94 -11.86 -26.01
CA PHE A 37 9.32 -12.16 -25.64
C PHE A 37 10.04 -12.95 -26.75
N LEU A 38 9.41 -14.00 -27.29
CA LEU A 38 9.96 -14.77 -28.42
C LEU A 38 10.10 -13.89 -29.65
N LEU A 39 9.13 -13.02 -29.92
CA LEU A 39 9.17 -12.08 -31.02
C LEU A 39 10.32 -11.05 -30.88
N ALA A 40 10.58 -10.58 -29.68
CA ALA A 40 11.71 -9.70 -29.41
C ALA A 40 13.05 -10.41 -29.66
N ILE A 41 13.20 -11.67 -29.23
CA ILE A 41 14.40 -12.47 -29.54
C ILE A 41 14.58 -12.63 -31.04
N TYR A 42 13.52 -12.93 -31.77
CA TYR A 42 13.57 -13.05 -33.21
C TYR A 42 14.03 -11.75 -33.89
N PHE A 43 13.48 -10.60 -33.52
CA PHE A 43 13.84 -9.32 -34.12
C PHE A 43 15.28 -8.89 -33.83
N ILE A 44 15.78 -9.09 -32.59
CA ILE A 44 17.18 -8.76 -32.27
C ILE A 44 18.16 -9.69 -32.99
N TYR A 45 17.83 -10.99 -33.14
CA TYR A 45 18.62 -11.94 -33.87
C TYR A 45 18.71 -11.59 -35.37
N THR A 46 17.57 -11.26 -36.02
CA THR A 46 17.54 -10.86 -37.43
C THR A 46 18.26 -9.52 -37.64
N PHE A 47 18.14 -8.57 -36.72
CA PHE A 47 18.91 -7.33 -36.78
C PHE A 47 20.42 -7.58 -36.68
N ALA A 48 20.87 -8.45 -35.79
CA ALA A 48 22.29 -8.79 -35.65
C ALA A 48 22.90 -9.41 -36.94
N ASN A 49 22.10 -10.20 -37.69
CA ASN A 49 22.54 -10.82 -38.90
C ASN A 49 22.46 -9.93 -40.16
N THR A 50 21.47 -9.00 -40.19
CA THR A 50 21.18 -8.23 -41.41
C THR A 50 21.60 -6.78 -41.35
N GLY A 51 21.78 -6.24 -40.13
CA GLY A 51 22.02 -4.80 -39.91
C GLY A 51 20.83 -3.86 -40.27
N TYR A 52 19.67 -4.46 -40.65
CA TYR A 52 18.54 -3.68 -41.16
C TYR A 52 17.74 -3.01 -40.06
N THR A 53 17.77 -1.68 -40.05
CA THR A 53 17.21 -0.81 -38.95
C THR A 53 15.74 -1.05 -38.62
N PRO A 54 14.80 -1.41 -39.51
CA PRO A 54 13.42 -1.73 -39.15
C PRO A 54 13.30 -2.89 -38.15
N TYR A 55 14.20 -3.86 -38.14
CA TYR A 55 14.17 -4.93 -37.13
C TYR A 55 14.52 -4.43 -35.73
N LEU A 56 15.40 -3.42 -35.63
CA LEU A 56 15.68 -2.76 -34.35
C LEU A 56 14.45 -1.99 -33.83
N ILE A 57 13.75 -1.30 -34.71
CA ILE A 57 12.50 -0.59 -34.36
C ILE A 57 11.44 -1.58 -33.90
N ALA A 58 11.27 -2.70 -34.62
CA ALA A 58 10.33 -3.77 -34.25
C ALA A 58 10.69 -4.41 -32.89
N PHE A 59 11.97 -4.63 -32.61
CA PHE A 59 12.45 -5.08 -31.30
C PHE A 59 12.06 -4.12 -30.18
N ILE A 60 12.33 -2.82 -30.36
CA ILE A 60 11.97 -1.78 -29.37
C ILE A 60 10.45 -1.75 -29.15
N ALA A 61 9.66 -1.84 -30.22
CA ALA A 61 8.20 -1.89 -30.12
C ALA A 61 7.72 -3.14 -29.37
N ALA A 62 8.31 -4.32 -29.62
CA ALA A 62 7.98 -5.56 -28.91
C ALA A 62 8.30 -5.45 -27.40
N ILE A 63 9.44 -4.87 -27.03
CA ILE A 63 9.80 -4.62 -25.64
C ILE A 63 8.83 -3.61 -24.98
N ALA A 64 8.47 -2.54 -25.67
CA ALA A 64 7.51 -1.57 -25.16
C ALA A 64 6.14 -2.22 -24.87
N LEU A 65 5.63 -3.05 -25.81
CA LEU A 65 4.41 -3.82 -25.63
C LEU A 65 4.52 -4.82 -24.47
N PHE A 66 5.66 -5.49 -24.31
CA PHE A 66 5.91 -6.39 -23.19
C PHE A 66 5.83 -5.66 -21.85
N ILE A 67 6.41 -4.46 -21.75
CA ILE A 67 6.35 -3.64 -20.54
C ILE A 67 4.91 -3.20 -20.25
N ILE A 68 4.16 -2.79 -21.27
CA ILE A 68 2.75 -2.39 -21.13
C ILE A 68 1.91 -3.57 -20.63
N THR A 69 2.07 -4.76 -21.23
CA THR A 69 1.34 -5.96 -20.80
C THR A 69 1.69 -6.38 -19.38
N ASN A 70 2.94 -6.16 -18.93
CA ASN A 70 3.35 -6.42 -17.56
C ASN A 70 2.65 -5.47 -16.55
N ILE A 71 2.47 -4.19 -16.90
CA ILE A 71 1.73 -3.22 -16.07
C ILE A 71 0.26 -3.65 -15.93
N PHE A 72 -0.36 -4.10 -17.02
CA PHE A 72 -1.76 -4.59 -16.98
C PHE A 72 -1.89 -5.86 -16.15
N GLU A 73 -0.95 -6.81 -16.24
CA GLU A 73 -0.95 -8.03 -15.44
C GLU A 73 -0.84 -7.70 -13.94
N THR A 74 0.05 -6.78 -13.57
CA THR A 74 0.24 -6.38 -12.16
C THR A 74 -1.05 -5.78 -11.57
N LYS A 75 -1.77 -4.95 -12.33
CA LYS A 75 -3.07 -4.41 -11.92
C LYS A 75 -4.11 -5.53 -11.74
N LEU A 76 -4.17 -6.45 -12.70
CA LEU A 76 -5.09 -7.58 -12.67
C LEU A 76 -4.81 -8.53 -11.48
N LEU A 77 -3.54 -8.75 -11.15
CA LEU A 77 -3.14 -9.54 -9.98
C LEU A 77 -3.60 -8.89 -8.67
N LYS A 78 -3.47 -7.57 -8.53
CA LYS A 78 -3.99 -6.82 -7.37
C LYS A 78 -5.51 -6.99 -7.23
N GLU A 79 -6.26 -6.91 -8.35
CA GLU A 79 -7.71 -7.16 -8.36
C GLU A 79 -8.05 -8.59 -7.95
N ILE A 80 -7.37 -9.59 -8.48
CA ILE A 80 -7.57 -11.00 -8.11
C ILE A 80 -7.31 -11.21 -6.62
N GLN A 81 -6.24 -10.64 -6.07
CA GLN A 81 -5.92 -10.72 -4.65
C GLN A 81 -7.02 -10.08 -3.78
N PHE A 82 -7.51 -8.92 -4.18
CA PHE A 82 -8.60 -8.25 -3.48
C PHE A 82 -9.90 -9.08 -3.51
N LEU A 83 -10.29 -9.61 -4.68
CA LEU A 83 -11.49 -10.47 -4.80
C LEU A 83 -11.37 -11.75 -3.97
N HIS A 84 -10.17 -12.33 -3.86
CA HIS A 84 -9.90 -13.47 -2.96
C HIS A 84 -10.13 -13.12 -1.49
N LYS A 85 -9.61 -11.96 -1.04
CA LYS A 85 -9.82 -11.50 0.34
C LYS A 85 -11.31 -11.27 0.63
N LEU A 86 -12.04 -10.71 -0.33
CA LEU A 86 -13.47 -10.49 -0.20
C LEU A 86 -14.25 -11.81 -0.12
N GLU A 87 -13.86 -12.81 -0.93
CA GLU A 87 -14.41 -14.17 -0.86
C GLU A 87 -14.12 -14.82 0.50
N GLU A 88 -12.88 -14.70 1.00
CA GLU A 88 -12.46 -15.22 2.30
C GLU A 88 -13.28 -14.61 3.44
N CYS A 89 -13.46 -13.27 3.44
CA CYS A 89 -14.33 -12.60 4.41
C CYS A 89 -15.75 -13.14 4.38
N SER A 90 -16.32 -13.41 3.18
CA SER A 90 -17.65 -13.97 3.04
C SER A 90 -17.75 -15.41 3.58
N ARG A 91 -16.70 -16.23 3.38
CA ARG A 91 -16.64 -17.60 3.92
C ARG A 91 -16.58 -17.60 5.44
N VAL A 92 -15.76 -16.72 6.03
CA VAL A 92 -15.67 -16.59 7.51
C VAL A 92 -17.02 -16.21 8.11
N GLU A 93 -17.80 -15.32 7.47
CA GLU A 93 -19.13 -14.99 7.96
C GLU A 93 -20.13 -16.16 7.83
N LEU A 94 -20.03 -16.98 6.78
CA LEU A 94 -20.86 -18.19 6.68
C LEU A 94 -20.51 -19.22 7.75
N GLU A 95 -19.23 -19.40 8.06
CA GLU A 95 -18.78 -20.27 9.14
C GLU A 95 -19.28 -19.76 10.49
N TYR A 96 -19.19 -18.45 10.73
CA TYR A 96 -19.73 -17.80 11.91
C TYR A 96 -21.26 -18.07 12.05
N LEU A 97 -22.03 -17.87 10.97
CA LEU A 97 -23.46 -18.14 10.96
C LEU A 97 -23.82 -19.64 11.18
N ALA A 98 -22.88 -20.54 10.93
CA ALA A 98 -23.00 -21.96 11.21
C ALA A 98 -22.55 -22.34 12.64
N GLY A 99 -22.14 -21.35 13.48
CA GLY A 99 -21.65 -21.57 14.83
C GLY A 99 -20.18 -22.00 14.91
N ASN A 100 -19.42 -21.83 13.83
CA ASN A 100 -17.97 -22.13 13.82
C ASN A 100 -17.15 -20.86 13.93
N PHE A 101 -16.55 -20.65 15.10
CA PHE A 101 -15.74 -19.45 15.40
C PHE A 101 -14.23 -19.66 15.26
N LYS A 102 -13.76 -20.85 14.89
CA LYS A 102 -12.34 -21.24 14.91
C LYS A 102 -11.41 -20.32 14.11
N ASN A 103 -11.92 -19.70 13.05
CA ASN A 103 -11.15 -18.79 12.19
C ASN A 103 -11.18 -17.33 12.65
N LEU A 104 -11.82 -17.04 13.79
CA LEU A 104 -11.86 -15.70 14.38
C LEU A 104 -10.86 -15.59 15.54
N PRO A 105 -10.17 -14.45 15.69
CA PRO A 105 -9.23 -14.24 16.80
C PRO A 105 -9.93 -14.37 18.15
N THR A 106 -9.38 -15.18 19.04
CA THR A 106 -9.96 -15.48 20.35
C THR A 106 -9.77 -14.36 21.38
N GLY A 107 -8.72 -13.53 21.24
CA GLY A 107 -8.35 -12.56 22.27
C GLY A 107 -7.79 -13.21 23.55
N GLU A 108 -7.24 -14.43 23.46
CA GLU A 108 -6.65 -15.15 24.60
C GLU A 108 -5.58 -14.32 25.31
N GLU A 109 -4.85 -13.51 24.56
CA GLU A 109 -3.83 -12.57 25.05
C GLU A 109 -4.37 -11.48 25.99
N TYR A 110 -5.69 -11.30 26.04
CA TYR A 110 -6.37 -10.29 26.85
C TYR A 110 -7.01 -10.85 28.11
N LYS A 111 -6.90 -12.14 28.37
CA LYS A 111 -7.42 -12.76 29.58
C LYS A 111 -6.71 -12.20 30.81
N ASP A 112 -7.48 -11.67 31.74
CA ASP A 112 -7.02 -11.18 33.04
C ASP A 112 -7.95 -11.73 34.13
N PRO A 113 -7.50 -12.73 34.90
CA PRO A 113 -8.29 -13.30 36.00
C PRO A 113 -8.62 -12.30 37.12
N SER A 114 -7.87 -11.20 37.22
CA SER A 114 -8.10 -10.18 38.25
C SER A 114 -9.18 -9.16 37.88
N HIS A 115 -9.64 -9.17 36.60
CA HIS A 115 -10.67 -8.24 36.14
C HIS A 115 -12.05 -8.57 36.73
N PRO A 116 -12.84 -7.59 37.22
CA PRO A 116 -14.05 -7.83 38.00
C PRO A 116 -15.12 -8.73 37.37
N TYR A 117 -15.16 -8.87 36.02
CA TYR A 117 -16.17 -9.68 35.33
C TYR A 117 -15.68 -10.37 34.06
N ALA A 118 -14.53 -9.96 33.50
CA ALA A 118 -14.14 -10.43 32.16
C ALA A 118 -13.85 -11.92 32.12
N HIS A 119 -13.34 -12.49 33.20
CA HIS A 119 -13.10 -13.93 33.33
C HIS A 119 -14.40 -14.69 33.54
N ASP A 120 -15.27 -14.22 34.45
CA ASP A 120 -16.51 -14.90 34.82
C ASP A 120 -17.55 -14.91 33.70
N LEU A 121 -17.50 -13.93 32.78
CA LEU A 121 -18.41 -13.79 31.65
C LEU A 121 -17.81 -14.29 30.32
N ASP A 122 -16.66 -14.97 30.34
CA ASP A 122 -15.97 -15.45 29.13
C ASP A 122 -15.85 -14.38 28.04
N VAL A 123 -15.42 -13.16 28.46
CA VAL A 123 -15.29 -12.05 27.52
C VAL A 123 -14.22 -12.29 26.48
N PHE A 124 -13.14 -13.00 26.83
CA PHE A 124 -12.01 -13.33 25.95
C PHE A 124 -11.71 -14.84 25.99
N GLY A 125 -11.17 -15.37 24.90
CA GLY A 125 -10.81 -16.76 24.72
C GLY A 125 -11.64 -17.46 23.65
N GLU A 126 -11.58 -18.78 23.59
CA GLU A 126 -12.41 -19.59 22.69
C GLU A 126 -13.89 -19.44 23.03
N ASP A 127 -14.73 -19.38 22.01
CA ASP A 127 -16.19 -19.21 22.07
C ASP A 127 -16.66 -17.99 22.89
N SER A 128 -15.78 -17.02 23.07
CA SER A 128 -16.01 -15.81 23.87
C SER A 128 -16.84 -14.73 23.15
N LEU A 129 -17.29 -13.75 23.94
CA LEU A 129 -17.95 -12.56 23.41
C LEU A 129 -17.04 -11.80 22.42
N PHE A 130 -15.74 -11.61 22.78
CA PHE A 130 -14.77 -10.98 21.91
C PHE A 130 -14.66 -11.69 20.56
N GLN A 131 -14.49 -13.00 20.57
CA GLN A 131 -14.36 -13.80 19.34
C GLN A 131 -15.62 -13.68 18.46
N SER A 132 -16.80 -13.66 19.07
CA SER A 132 -18.06 -13.55 18.34
C SER A 132 -18.26 -12.19 17.67
N VAL A 133 -17.87 -11.08 18.30
CA VAL A 133 -18.08 -9.72 17.78
C VAL A 133 -16.88 -9.15 17.03
N ASN A 134 -15.69 -9.72 17.18
CA ASN A 134 -14.46 -9.18 16.61
C ASN A 134 -14.47 -9.24 15.07
N ARG A 135 -14.56 -8.08 14.46
CA ARG A 135 -14.41 -7.86 13.01
C ARG A 135 -13.34 -6.81 12.72
N THR A 136 -12.48 -6.55 13.72
CA THR A 136 -11.42 -5.55 13.59
C THR A 136 -10.36 -6.03 12.59
N VAL A 137 -9.84 -5.09 11.81
CA VAL A 137 -8.84 -5.35 10.78
C VAL A 137 -7.48 -4.75 11.09
N THR A 138 -7.40 -3.96 12.17
CA THR A 138 -6.15 -3.34 12.63
C THR A 138 -5.88 -3.73 14.08
N PRO A 139 -4.60 -3.81 14.52
CA PRO A 139 -4.26 -4.04 15.92
C PRO A 139 -4.85 -2.96 16.85
N HIS A 140 -4.82 -1.69 16.44
CA HIS A 140 -5.41 -0.60 17.22
C HIS A 140 -6.94 -0.75 17.35
N GLY A 141 -7.62 -1.12 16.27
CA GLY A 141 -9.05 -1.45 16.33
C GLY A 141 -9.34 -2.62 17.27
N ARG A 142 -8.47 -3.65 17.29
CA ARG A 142 -8.58 -4.79 18.19
C ARG A 142 -8.39 -4.36 19.65
N GLU A 143 -7.36 -3.56 19.91
CA GLU A 143 -7.11 -3.00 21.24
C GLU A 143 -8.25 -2.09 21.70
N LYS A 144 -8.82 -1.29 20.78
CA LYS A 144 -9.99 -0.45 21.08
C LYS A 144 -11.24 -1.28 21.41
N LEU A 145 -11.46 -2.39 20.70
CA LEU A 145 -12.54 -3.32 21.01
C LEU A 145 -12.33 -3.94 22.39
N ARG A 146 -11.11 -4.38 22.72
CA ARG A 146 -10.75 -4.84 24.06
C ARG A 146 -11.08 -3.82 25.13
N GLU A 147 -10.64 -2.57 24.93
CA GLU A 147 -10.90 -1.47 25.85
C GLU A 147 -12.41 -1.26 26.06
N TRP A 148 -13.20 -1.33 25.01
CA TRP A 148 -14.66 -1.16 25.11
C TRP A 148 -15.35 -2.28 25.87
N LEU A 149 -14.83 -3.50 25.77
CA LEU A 149 -15.37 -4.66 26.49
C LEU A 149 -14.96 -4.65 27.97
N LEU A 150 -13.73 -4.18 28.29
CA LEU A 150 -13.25 -4.08 29.66
C LEU A 150 -13.77 -2.83 30.40
N HIS A 151 -14.00 -1.74 29.67
CA HIS A 151 -14.41 -0.47 30.23
C HIS A 151 -15.68 0.07 29.55
N PRO A 152 -16.86 -0.50 29.88
CA PRO A 152 -18.12 -0.10 29.25
C PRO A 152 -18.49 1.33 29.63
N LEU A 153 -19.12 2.03 28.70
CA LEU A 153 -19.64 3.37 28.92
C LEU A 153 -20.74 3.34 29.99
N LYS A 154 -20.67 4.27 30.94
CA LYS A 154 -21.62 4.37 32.07
C LYS A 154 -22.67 5.46 31.91
N SER A 155 -22.55 6.34 30.92
CA SER A 155 -23.49 7.44 30.67
C SER A 155 -24.27 7.26 29.38
N GLY A 156 -25.54 7.70 29.34
CA GLY A 156 -26.44 7.47 28.22
C GLY A 156 -26.02 8.14 26.90
N PRO A 157 -25.68 9.44 26.86
CA PRO A 157 -25.42 10.13 25.62
C PRO A 157 -24.31 9.48 24.77
N PRO A 158 -23.10 9.15 25.26
CA PRO A 158 -22.08 8.47 24.48
C PRO A 158 -22.45 7.06 24.02
N ILE A 159 -23.34 6.36 24.78
CA ILE A 159 -23.87 5.05 24.38
C ILE A 159 -24.74 5.23 23.15
N ILE A 160 -25.68 6.19 23.17
CA ILE A 160 -26.58 6.47 22.05
C ILE A 160 -25.81 6.88 20.81
N GLU A 161 -24.81 7.77 20.93
CA GLU A 161 -23.95 8.17 19.80
C GLU A 161 -23.24 6.97 19.17
N ARG A 162 -22.75 6.03 19.99
CA ARG A 162 -22.10 4.82 19.51
C ARG A 162 -23.09 3.88 18.82
N GLN A 163 -24.27 3.70 19.38
CA GLN A 163 -25.34 2.89 18.78
C GLN A 163 -25.76 3.44 17.43
N GLN A 164 -25.94 4.75 17.30
CA GLN A 164 -26.27 5.40 16.03
C GLN A 164 -25.18 5.19 14.98
N ALA A 165 -23.90 5.25 15.36
CA ALA A 165 -22.79 4.99 14.45
C ALA A 165 -22.77 3.51 13.99
N ILE A 166 -23.04 2.58 14.92
CA ILE A 166 -23.10 1.14 14.59
C ILE A 166 -24.28 0.86 13.67
N GLU A 167 -25.45 1.44 13.93
CA GLU A 167 -26.64 1.29 13.09
C GLU A 167 -26.40 1.83 11.68
N GLU A 168 -25.70 2.94 11.54
CA GLU A 168 -25.33 3.52 10.25
C GLU A 168 -24.45 2.56 9.43
N PHE A 169 -23.42 1.95 10.04
CA PHE A 169 -22.62 0.92 9.39
C PHE A 169 -23.42 -0.36 9.07
N ALA A 170 -24.34 -0.76 9.95
CA ALA A 170 -25.16 -1.95 9.74
C ALA A 170 -26.11 -1.83 8.53
N ARG A 171 -26.43 -0.61 8.11
CA ARG A 171 -27.22 -0.35 6.88
C ARG A 171 -26.42 -0.50 5.61
N GLU A 172 -25.09 -0.50 5.68
CA GLU A 172 -24.15 -0.57 4.55
C GLU A 172 -23.24 -1.83 4.63
N PRO A 173 -23.80 -3.05 4.60
CA PRO A 173 -23.05 -4.29 4.79
C PRO A 173 -21.99 -4.51 3.69
N GLU A 174 -22.26 -4.09 2.45
CA GLU A 174 -21.31 -4.22 1.34
C GLU A 174 -20.10 -3.32 1.57
N TRP A 175 -20.29 -2.10 2.05
CA TRP A 175 -19.21 -1.19 2.40
C TRP A 175 -18.34 -1.75 3.52
N CYS A 176 -18.96 -2.26 4.59
CA CYS A 176 -18.24 -2.89 5.71
C CYS A 176 -17.43 -4.12 5.26
N HIS A 177 -17.99 -4.90 4.33
CA HIS A 177 -17.34 -6.08 3.80
C HIS A 177 -16.08 -5.73 2.98
N VAL A 178 -16.18 -4.71 2.11
CA VAL A 178 -15.04 -4.16 1.37
C VAL A 178 -13.98 -3.57 2.32
N PHE A 179 -14.39 -2.85 3.37
CA PHE A 179 -13.48 -2.31 4.38
C PHE A 179 -12.66 -3.42 5.05
N ARG A 180 -13.32 -4.52 5.46
CA ARG A 180 -12.65 -5.69 6.05
C ARG A 180 -11.69 -6.36 5.07
N ALA A 181 -12.10 -6.55 3.82
CA ALA A 181 -11.25 -7.16 2.81
C ALA A 181 -9.98 -6.33 2.53
N LYS A 182 -10.09 -5.00 2.55
CA LYS A 182 -8.94 -4.08 2.42
C LYS A 182 -8.03 -4.12 3.64
N GLY A 183 -8.58 -4.20 4.84
CA GLY A 183 -7.81 -4.18 6.08
C GLY A 183 -7.09 -5.50 6.42
N ASN A 184 -7.47 -6.60 5.80
CA ASN A 184 -6.96 -7.95 6.13
C ASN A 184 -5.52 -8.21 5.60
N SER A 185 -4.79 -7.19 5.25
CA SER A 185 -3.38 -7.27 4.89
C SER A 185 -2.54 -6.50 5.90
N GLN A 186 -1.47 -7.10 6.36
CA GLN A 186 -0.39 -6.60 7.24
C GLN A 186 -0.64 -5.23 7.92
N CYS A 187 -1.20 -5.27 9.12
CA CYS A 187 -1.50 -4.08 9.93
C CYS A 187 -0.27 -3.47 10.59
N ILE A 188 -0.36 -2.19 10.95
CA ILE A 188 0.66 -1.50 11.77
C ILE A 188 0.72 -2.18 13.13
N THR A 189 1.82 -2.87 13.42
CA THR A 189 2.07 -3.49 14.73
C THR A 189 2.49 -2.43 15.75
N HIS A 190 2.44 -2.75 17.05
CA HIS A 190 3.01 -1.89 18.09
C HIS A 190 4.49 -1.56 17.83
N MET A 191 5.27 -2.53 17.33
CA MET A 191 6.66 -2.30 16.93
C MET A 191 6.77 -1.29 15.78
N ALA A 192 5.90 -1.40 14.77
CA ALA A 192 5.87 -0.43 13.68
C ALA A 192 5.54 0.99 14.18
N MET A 193 4.63 1.12 15.16
CA MET A 193 4.32 2.42 15.76
C MET A 193 5.52 3.02 16.50
N GLN A 194 6.23 2.26 17.30
CA GLN A 194 7.48 2.70 17.94
C GLN A 194 8.55 3.12 16.91
N GLN A 195 8.65 2.39 15.80
CA GLN A 195 9.53 2.77 14.69
C GLN A 195 9.10 4.08 14.02
N ILE A 196 7.79 4.35 13.92
CA ILE A 196 7.25 5.63 13.42
C ILE A 196 7.69 6.78 14.33
N GLU A 197 7.51 6.63 15.63
CA GLU A 197 7.92 7.64 16.60
C GLU A 197 9.43 7.90 16.58
N GLN A 198 10.24 6.84 16.52
CA GLN A 198 11.68 6.96 16.36
C GLN A 198 12.04 7.68 15.06
N TRP A 199 11.41 7.28 13.95
CA TRP A 199 11.60 7.93 12.65
C TRP A 199 11.16 9.40 12.65
N GLN A 200 10.10 9.77 13.40
CA GLN A 200 9.71 11.17 13.57
C GLN A 200 10.81 12.01 14.23
N ARG A 201 11.45 11.45 15.27
CA ARG A 201 12.52 12.13 16.03
C ARG A 201 13.83 12.25 15.26
N GLU A 202 14.10 11.34 14.32
CA GLU A 202 15.29 11.38 13.52
C GLU A 202 15.29 12.57 12.56
N GLN A 203 16.33 13.41 12.63
CA GLN A 203 16.55 14.49 11.66
C GLN A 203 17.05 13.91 10.35
N VAL A 204 16.14 13.49 9.49
CA VAL A 204 16.46 13.02 8.15
C VAL A 204 16.53 14.22 7.22
N GLY A 205 17.68 14.47 6.67
CA GLY A 205 17.87 15.54 5.70
C GLY A 205 19.02 15.22 4.76
N LEU A 206 18.88 15.57 3.50
CA LEU A 206 20.01 15.59 2.58
C LEU A 206 20.93 16.74 2.98
N PRO A 207 22.24 16.54 2.94
CA PRO A 207 23.21 17.63 3.15
C PRO A 207 22.88 18.81 2.22
N ARG A 208 23.06 20.02 2.71
CA ARG A 208 22.71 21.24 1.95
C ARG A 208 23.42 21.34 0.59
N TRP A 209 24.62 20.81 0.49
CA TRP A 209 25.42 20.80 -0.75
C TRP A 209 24.81 19.94 -1.85
N THR A 210 23.98 18.91 -1.51
CA THR A 210 23.36 18.03 -2.52
C THR A 210 22.28 18.72 -3.33
N ARG A 211 21.65 19.78 -2.81
CA ARG A 211 20.53 20.48 -3.48
C ARG A 211 20.89 21.08 -4.85
N PRO A 212 21.96 21.86 -5.01
CA PRO A 212 22.33 22.38 -6.34
C PRO A 212 22.72 21.25 -7.30
N PHE A 213 23.43 20.23 -6.81
CA PHE A 213 23.84 19.08 -7.64
C PHE A 213 22.63 18.28 -8.17
N LEU A 214 21.54 18.24 -7.42
CA LEU A 214 20.32 17.52 -7.78
C LEU A 214 19.70 18.06 -9.10
N TYR A 215 19.87 19.31 -9.41
CA TYR A 215 19.31 19.94 -10.62
C TYR A 215 20.37 20.16 -11.70
N ILE A 216 21.57 20.59 -11.32
CA ILE A 216 22.62 20.95 -12.27
C ILE A 216 23.20 19.69 -12.95
N LEU A 217 23.51 18.66 -12.16
CA LEU A 217 24.22 17.48 -12.68
C LEU A 217 23.37 16.66 -13.68
N PRO A 218 22.05 16.41 -13.48
CA PRO A 218 21.22 15.77 -14.50
C PRO A 218 21.16 16.56 -15.82
N VAL A 219 21.04 17.89 -15.74
CA VAL A 219 21.01 18.74 -16.93
C VAL A 219 22.34 18.63 -17.69
N LEU A 220 23.46 18.71 -17.01
CA LEU A 220 24.79 18.56 -17.63
C LEU A 220 24.96 17.16 -18.25
N THR A 221 24.54 16.11 -17.54
CA THR A 221 24.66 14.73 -18.02
C THR A 221 23.81 14.49 -19.26
N VAL A 222 22.55 14.90 -19.24
CA VAL A 222 21.64 14.77 -20.41
C VAL A 222 22.13 15.60 -21.58
N SER A 223 22.57 16.84 -21.34
CA SER A 223 23.14 17.69 -22.39
C SER A 223 24.41 17.08 -23.02
N ALA A 224 25.27 16.48 -22.20
CA ALA A 224 26.47 15.81 -22.71
C ALA A 224 26.12 14.59 -23.60
N TRP A 225 25.08 13.80 -23.24
CA TRP A 225 24.60 12.71 -24.06
C TRP A 225 23.99 13.21 -25.38
N ILE A 226 23.23 14.31 -25.37
CA ILE A 226 22.71 14.93 -26.60
C ILE A 226 23.83 15.41 -27.51
N LEU A 227 24.87 16.07 -26.97
CA LEU A 227 26.01 16.55 -27.73
C LEU A 227 26.89 15.40 -28.27
N TYR A 228 26.96 14.26 -27.56
CA TYR A 228 27.61 13.06 -28.07
C TYR A 228 26.84 12.48 -29.27
N ILE A 229 25.49 12.39 -29.18
CA ILE A 229 24.64 11.92 -30.29
C ILE A 229 24.77 12.87 -31.50
N ALA A 230 24.94 14.16 -31.26
CA ALA A 230 25.19 15.17 -32.29
C ALA A 230 26.67 15.13 -32.83
N SER A 231 27.49 14.16 -32.39
CA SER A 231 28.90 13.99 -32.79
C SER A 231 29.81 15.19 -32.43
N VAL A 232 29.40 16.00 -31.45
CA VAL A 232 30.17 17.16 -30.96
C VAL A 232 31.13 16.77 -29.84
N LEU A 233 30.77 15.79 -29.02
CA LEU A 233 31.57 15.32 -27.86
C LEU A 233 32.01 13.87 -28.07
N THR A 234 33.14 13.51 -27.41
CA THR A 234 33.59 12.15 -27.30
C THR A 234 32.80 11.37 -26.21
N LEU A 235 32.67 10.04 -26.36
CA LEU A 235 31.91 9.18 -25.46
C LEU A 235 32.40 9.26 -23.99
N ASN A 236 33.67 9.55 -23.78
CA ASN A 236 34.27 9.62 -22.45
C ASN A 236 33.64 10.68 -21.53
N ILE A 237 33.18 11.81 -22.08
CA ILE A 237 32.60 12.92 -21.31
C ILE A 237 31.24 12.57 -20.73
N PRO A 238 30.22 12.10 -21.53
CA PRO A 238 28.93 11.72 -20.95
C PRO A 238 29.02 10.50 -20.03
N LEU A 239 29.94 9.54 -20.29
CA LEU A 239 30.19 8.43 -19.39
C LEU A 239 30.73 8.91 -18.04
N LEU A 240 31.73 9.79 -18.04
CA LEU A 240 32.31 10.36 -16.82
C LEU A 240 31.23 11.07 -15.98
N LEU A 241 30.42 11.92 -16.62
CA LEU A 241 29.32 12.63 -15.96
C LEU A 241 28.28 11.67 -15.40
N SER A 242 27.93 10.60 -16.12
CA SER A 242 27.03 9.55 -15.64
C SER A 242 27.61 8.81 -14.42
N CYS A 243 28.91 8.50 -14.41
CA CYS A 243 29.59 7.91 -13.26
C CYS A 243 29.62 8.85 -12.06
N VAL A 244 29.88 10.13 -12.26
CA VAL A 244 29.81 11.15 -11.20
C VAL A 244 28.38 11.26 -10.64
N SER A 245 27.36 11.27 -11.51
CA SER A 245 25.93 11.27 -11.09
C SER A 245 25.59 10.05 -10.24
N LEU A 246 26.04 8.87 -10.65
CA LEU A 246 25.87 7.62 -9.89
C LEU A 246 26.54 7.70 -8.53
N PHE A 247 27.79 8.15 -8.48
CA PHE A 247 28.54 8.27 -7.24
C PHE A 247 27.93 9.28 -6.27
N CYS A 248 27.55 10.46 -6.77
CA CYS A 248 26.86 11.49 -6.00
C CYS A 248 25.46 11.05 -5.53
N SER A 249 24.78 10.17 -6.28
CA SER A 249 23.50 9.59 -5.84
C SER A 249 23.69 8.53 -4.77
N TYR A 250 24.73 7.70 -4.88
CA TYR A 250 24.94 6.52 -4.04
C TYR A 250 25.35 6.86 -2.59
N LEU A 251 26.28 7.80 -2.39
CA LEU A 251 26.82 8.11 -1.07
C LEU A 251 25.79 8.68 -0.07
N PRO A 252 25.00 9.74 -0.41
CA PRO A 252 23.97 10.25 0.47
C PRO A 252 22.79 9.29 0.60
N ALA A 253 22.48 8.55 -0.49
CA ALA A 253 21.40 7.59 -0.52
C ALA A 253 21.64 6.43 0.44
N GLN A 254 22.83 5.84 0.49
CA GLN A 254 23.15 4.74 1.41
C GLN A 254 22.94 5.12 2.89
N LYS A 255 23.40 6.31 3.29
CA LYS A 255 23.26 6.76 4.67
C LYS A 255 21.80 6.99 5.05
N THR A 256 21.06 7.61 4.15
CA THR A 256 19.62 7.90 4.34
C THR A 256 18.76 6.63 4.18
N LEU A 257 19.10 5.74 3.25
CA LEU A 257 18.37 4.50 2.99
C LEU A 257 18.55 3.42 4.06
N ARG A 258 19.71 3.33 4.71
CA ARG A 258 19.85 2.40 5.85
C ARG A 258 18.89 2.73 6.99
N THR A 259 18.60 4.00 7.16
CA THR A 259 17.57 4.48 8.09
C THR A 259 16.16 4.20 7.52
N HIS A 260 15.99 4.20 6.18
CA HIS A 260 14.71 4.00 5.51
C HIS A 260 14.43 2.53 5.11
N MET A 261 15.40 1.64 5.01
CA MET A 261 15.16 0.21 4.73
C MET A 261 14.49 -0.52 5.91
N ARG A 262 14.58 0.02 7.13
CA ARG A 262 13.69 -0.38 8.24
C ARG A 262 12.23 0.03 8.00
N LEU A 263 12.00 0.86 6.97
CA LEU A 263 10.68 1.36 6.59
C LEU A 263 9.91 0.43 5.65
N ASP A 264 10.48 -0.67 5.12
CA ASP A 264 9.75 -1.55 4.20
C ASP A 264 8.54 -2.20 4.88
N GLU A 265 8.70 -2.61 6.12
CA GLU A 265 7.61 -3.13 6.96
C GLU A 265 6.59 -2.04 7.33
N PHE A 266 7.09 -0.88 7.71
CA PHE A 266 6.39 0.36 7.95
C PHE A 266 5.60 0.84 6.72
N THR A 267 6.20 0.77 5.57
CA THR A 267 5.68 1.22 4.30
C THR A 267 4.48 0.38 3.84
N ARG A 268 4.52 -0.93 4.03
CA ARG A 268 3.38 -1.83 3.75
C ARG A 268 2.20 -1.50 4.65
N SER A 269 2.45 -1.23 5.92
CA SER A 269 1.42 -0.83 6.89
C SER A 269 0.72 0.48 6.49
N PHE A 270 1.48 1.46 5.97
CA PHE A 270 0.88 2.71 5.46
C PHE A 270 0.08 2.53 4.17
N SER A 271 0.48 1.62 3.29
CA SER A 271 -0.32 1.30 2.11
C SER A 271 -1.71 0.79 2.49
N ASN A 272 -1.78 -0.06 3.51
CA ASN A 272 -3.07 -0.57 4.01
C ASN A 272 -3.90 0.52 4.69
N LEU A 273 -3.24 1.38 5.48
CA LEU A 273 -3.92 2.52 6.11
C LEU A 273 -4.48 3.48 5.05
N HIS A 274 -3.73 3.72 3.97
CA HIS A 274 -4.21 4.50 2.83
C HIS A 274 -5.47 3.86 2.20
N GLU A 275 -5.48 2.54 1.98
CA GLU A 275 -6.63 1.86 1.42
C GLU A 275 -7.85 1.92 2.34
N LEU A 276 -7.68 1.82 3.67
CA LEU A 276 -8.75 1.93 4.66
C LEU A 276 -9.30 3.35 4.75
N ILE A 277 -8.42 4.36 4.93
CA ILE A 277 -8.81 5.77 5.02
C ILE A 277 -9.42 6.24 3.68
N GLY A 278 -8.84 5.84 2.55
CA GLY A 278 -9.40 6.13 1.23
C GLY A 278 -10.79 5.50 1.03
N HIS A 279 -11.04 4.30 1.56
CA HIS A 279 -12.37 3.72 1.54
C HIS A 279 -13.32 4.44 2.50
N PHE A 280 -12.86 4.82 3.70
CA PHE A 280 -13.66 5.59 4.65
C PHE A 280 -14.03 6.99 4.11
N SER A 281 -13.18 7.60 3.28
CA SER A 281 -13.50 8.88 2.64
C SER A 281 -14.74 8.83 1.75
N THR A 282 -15.08 7.66 1.20
CA THR A 282 -16.29 7.45 0.36
C THR A 282 -17.56 7.25 1.17
N PHE A 283 -17.45 7.01 2.49
CA PHE A 283 -18.61 6.80 3.34
C PHE A 283 -19.32 8.11 3.68
N THR A 284 -20.63 8.16 3.52
CA THR A 284 -21.43 9.35 3.86
C THR A 284 -21.84 9.27 5.33
N CYS A 285 -21.16 10.02 6.20
CA CYS A 285 -21.42 10.01 7.64
C CYS A 285 -22.62 10.88 8.00
N SER A 286 -23.62 10.29 8.68
CA SER A 286 -24.82 10.98 9.18
C SER A 286 -24.75 11.18 10.69
N SER A 287 -24.29 10.19 11.46
CA SER A 287 -24.18 10.24 12.92
C SER A 287 -23.10 11.24 13.39
N ALA A 288 -23.32 11.86 14.53
CA ALA A 288 -22.43 12.85 15.12
C ALA A 288 -21.02 12.26 15.34
N LYS A 289 -20.95 11.03 15.86
CA LYS A 289 -19.69 10.32 16.11
C LYS A 289 -18.85 10.14 14.85
N LEU A 290 -19.46 9.65 13.77
CA LEU A 290 -18.74 9.43 12.50
C LEU A 290 -18.36 10.75 11.83
N LYS A 291 -19.17 11.79 11.93
CA LYS A 291 -18.81 13.14 11.46
C LYS A 291 -17.58 13.68 12.17
N THR A 292 -17.50 13.52 13.48
CA THR A 292 -16.33 13.94 14.28
C THR A 292 -15.07 13.18 13.85
N LEU A 293 -15.14 11.84 13.73
CA LEU A 293 -14.01 11.04 13.25
C LEU A 293 -13.58 11.44 11.83
N ARG A 294 -14.55 11.68 10.95
CA ARG A 294 -14.28 12.15 9.59
C ARG A 294 -13.58 13.52 9.58
N GLN A 295 -14.01 14.47 10.42
CA GLN A 295 -13.38 15.78 10.53
C GLN A 295 -11.95 15.71 11.08
N GLN A 296 -11.65 14.74 11.96
CA GLN A 296 -10.29 14.51 12.46
C GLN A 296 -9.37 13.96 11.38
N LEU A 297 -9.89 13.09 10.48
CA LEU A 297 -9.12 12.53 9.38
C LEU A 297 -8.94 13.49 8.19
N PHE A 298 -9.98 14.27 7.89
CA PHE A 298 -10.08 15.09 6.68
C PHE A 298 -10.32 16.57 7.05
N ASN A 299 -9.39 17.15 7.82
CA ASN A 299 -9.42 18.57 8.11
C ASN A 299 -8.72 19.39 7.02
N GLU A 300 -8.95 20.72 7.01
CA GLU A 300 -8.35 21.64 6.03
C GLU A 300 -6.81 21.66 6.09
N THR A 301 -6.24 21.39 7.27
CA THR A 301 -4.79 21.44 7.48
C THR A 301 -4.10 20.15 7.02
N TYR A 302 -4.72 18.99 7.25
CA TYR A 302 -4.15 17.66 6.95
C TYR A 302 -5.22 16.71 6.43
N ASN A 303 -5.25 16.53 5.11
CA ASN A 303 -6.06 15.49 4.50
C ASN A 303 -5.29 14.16 4.52
N ALA A 304 -5.72 13.21 5.38
CA ALA A 304 -5.05 11.93 5.55
C ALA A 304 -4.99 11.11 4.26
N ASP A 305 -6.06 11.09 3.43
CA ASP A 305 -6.08 10.36 2.16
C ASP A 305 -5.04 10.92 1.18
N GLU A 306 -4.98 12.24 1.01
CA GLU A 306 -4.01 12.88 0.12
C GLU A 306 -2.57 12.67 0.58
N ALA A 307 -2.33 12.80 1.89
CA ALA A 307 -1.02 12.58 2.48
C ALA A 307 -0.54 11.14 2.28
N LEU A 308 -1.38 10.15 2.61
CA LEU A 308 -1.05 8.73 2.48
C LEU A 308 -0.94 8.31 1.01
N ARG A 309 -1.78 8.85 0.12
CA ARG A 309 -1.67 8.65 -1.33
C ARG A 309 -0.34 9.17 -1.89
N SER A 310 0.10 10.33 -1.42
CA SER A 310 1.39 10.90 -1.84
C SER A 310 2.57 10.07 -1.33
N LEU A 311 2.49 9.55 -0.09
CA LEU A 311 3.48 8.64 0.46
C LEU A 311 3.53 7.32 -0.32
N HIS A 312 2.38 6.73 -0.61
CA HIS A 312 2.28 5.50 -1.39
C HIS A 312 2.92 5.65 -2.79
N LYS A 313 2.69 6.78 -3.49
CA LYS A 313 3.36 7.06 -4.77
C LYS A 313 4.88 7.18 -4.66
N ILE A 314 5.39 7.82 -3.60
CA ILE A 314 6.83 7.90 -3.34
C ILE A 314 7.39 6.49 -3.17
N GLN A 315 6.68 5.63 -2.47
CA GLN A 315 6.99 4.27 -2.15
C GLN A 315 7.01 3.36 -3.38
N GLU A 316 5.94 3.37 -4.19
CA GLU A 316 5.90 2.63 -5.46
C GLU A 316 7.10 3.03 -6.35
N SER A 317 7.52 4.29 -6.27
CA SER A 317 8.70 4.77 -6.99
C SER A 317 10.01 4.21 -6.45
N PHE A 318 10.10 3.89 -5.15
CA PHE A 318 11.22 3.16 -4.56
C PHE A 318 11.21 1.68 -4.94
N ASP A 319 10.04 1.02 -4.95
CA ASP A 319 9.90 -0.41 -5.28
C ASP A 319 10.32 -0.73 -6.72
N GLN A 320 10.20 0.23 -7.66
CA GLN A 320 10.73 0.10 -9.02
C GLN A 320 12.25 -0.07 -9.11
N ARG A 321 12.98 -0.02 -7.98
CA ARG A 321 14.43 -0.32 -7.88
C ARG A 321 14.76 -1.81 -8.04
N SER A 322 13.76 -2.69 -8.01
CA SER A 322 13.95 -4.15 -8.16
C SER A 322 14.69 -4.53 -9.45
N ASN A 323 14.65 -3.67 -10.47
CA ASN A 323 15.49 -3.81 -11.66
C ASN A 323 16.76 -2.93 -11.52
N ALA A 324 17.87 -3.56 -11.11
CA ALA A 324 19.15 -2.89 -10.88
C ALA A 324 19.65 -2.10 -12.11
N VAL A 325 19.42 -2.62 -13.33
CA VAL A 325 19.85 -1.95 -14.57
C VAL A 325 19.07 -0.66 -14.79
N VAL A 326 17.74 -0.69 -14.60
CA VAL A 326 16.89 0.51 -14.72
C VAL A 326 17.24 1.52 -13.63
N ALA A 327 17.47 1.06 -12.41
CA ALA A 327 17.88 1.93 -11.30
C ALA A 327 19.22 2.61 -11.58
N MET A 328 20.21 1.87 -12.09
CA MET A 328 21.52 2.41 -12.47
C MET A 328 21.39 3.46 -13.57
N PHE A 329 20.63 3.18 -14.61
CA PHE A 329 20.41 4.12 -15.71
C PHE A 329 19.69 5.40 -15.26
N MET A 330 18.61 5.26 -14.47
CA MET A 330 17.85 6.40 -13.96
C MET A 330 18.65 7.26 -12.97
N ASN A 331 19.51 6.65 -12.18
CA ASN A 331 20.39 7.39 -11.25
C ASN A 331 21.56 8.04 -11.99
N GLY A 332 22.14 7.37 -12.98
CA GLY A 332 23.22 7.92 -13.80
C GLY A 332 22.82 9.13 -14.63
N LEU A 333 21.58 9.19 -15.10
CA LEU A 333 21.09 10.31 -15.90
C LEU A 333 20.34 11.37 -15.08
N PHE A 334 19.49 10.96 -14.12
CA PHE A 334 18.51 11.84 -13.50
C PHE A 334 18.62 11.94 -11.98
N MET A 335 19.58 11.24 -11.34
CA MET A 335 19.71 11.21 -9.88
C MET A 335 18.36 10.92 -9.17
N ARG A 336 17.57 10.03 -9.75
CA ARG A 336 16.17 9.75 -9.36
C ARG A 336 16.03 9.44 -7.87
N GLU A 337 16.96 8.69 -7.31
CA GLU A 337 16.95 8.27 -5.90
C GLU A 337 17.03 9.45 -4.93
N LEU A 338 17.88 10.42 -5.21
CA LEU A 338 17.99 11.63 -4.39
C LEU A 338 16.71 12.50 -4.48
N HIS A 339 16.07 12.57 -5.65
CA HIS A 339 14.77 13.23 -5.80
C HIS A 339 13.68 12.55 -4.97
N LEU A 340 13.65 11.22 -4.94
CA LEU A 340 12.68 10.47 -4.13
C LEU A 340 12.93 10.70 -2.63
N ILE A 341 14.18 10.68 -2.18
CA ILE A 341 14.54 11.00 -0.79
C ILE A 341 14.12 12.42 -0.43
N GLN A 342 14.34 13.40 -1.31
CA GLN A 342 13.92 14.78 -1.08
C GLN A 342 12.40 14.89 -0.92
N ARG A 343 11.63 14.21 -1.77
CA ARG A 343 10.16 14.14 -1.66
C ARG A 343 9.72 13.51 -0.35
N LEU A 344 10.37 12.42 0.07
CA LEU A 344 10.06 11.75 1.34
C LEU A 344 10.37 12.64 2.56
N VAL A 345 11.50 13.36 2.54
CA VAL A 345 11.85 14.32 3.59
C VAL A 345 10.85 15.49 3.65
N ALA A 346 10.42 16.00 2.50
CA ALA A 346 9.41 17.05 2.42
C ALA A 346 8.06 16.55 2.96
N TRP A 347 7.65 15.34 2.58
CA TRP A 347 6.44 14.69 3.09
C TRP A 347 6.49 14.52 4.61
N LYS A 348 7.61 14.00 5.12
CA LYS A 348 7.83 13.83 6.57
C LYS A 348 7.65 15.14 7.33
N ARG A 349 8.28 16.22 6.86
CA ARG A 349 8.17 17.54 7.52
C ARG A 349 6.74 18.05 7.60
N ARG A 350 5.92 17.72 6.61
CA ARG A 350 4.55 18.21 6.52
C ARG A 350 3.57 17.37 7.33
N TYR A 351 3.71 16.03 7.34
CA TYR A 351 2.65 15.14 7.79
C TYR A 351 3.02 14.25 8.97
N ALA A 352 4.31 14.11 9.33
CA ALA A 352 4.72 13.14 10.36
C ALA A 352 4.02 13.36 11.71
N ALA A 353 3.75 14.60 12.10
CA ALA A 353 3.07 14.92 13.35
C ALA A 353 1.60 14.45 13.39
N ALA A 354 0.95 14.28 12.25
CA ALA A 354 -0.45 13.86 12.16
C ALA A 354 -0.64 12.33 12.12
N ILE A 355 0.43 11.56 11.88
CA ILE A 355 0.36 10.11 11.73
C ILE A 355 -0.23 9.40 12.96
N PRO A 356 0.18 9.70 14.21
CA PRO A 356 -0.39 9.04 15.39
C PRO A 356 -1.92 9.16 15.42
N THR A 357 -2.44 10.35 15.17
CA THR A 357 -3.88 10.60 15.14
C THR A 357 -4.59 9.76 14.06
N TRP A 358 -3.97 9.58 12.88
CA TRP A 358 -4.58 8.77 11.81
C TRP A 358 -4.61 7.27 12.12
N VAL A 359 -3.72 6.80 12.98
CA VAL A 359 -3.64 5.39 13.39
C VAL A 359 -4.57 5.10 14.56
N GLU A 360 -4.80 6.07 15.46
CA GLU A 360 -5.67 5.95 16.62
C GLU A 360 -7.16 6.00 16.28
N ILE A 361 -7.52 6.63 15.17
CA ILE A 361 -8.90 6.75 14.67
C ILE A 361 -9.31 5.51 13.92
#